data_524cb08253a841facd864eb0313be8a6
#
_entry.id   524cb08253a841facd864eb0313be8a6
#
_cell.length_a   1.000
_cell.length_b   1.000
_cell.length_c   1.000
_cell.angle_alpha   90.00
_cell.angle_beta   90.00
_cell.angle_gamma   90.00
#
_symmetry.space_group_name_H-M   'P 1'
#
loop_
_entity.id
_entity.type
_entity.pdbx_description
1 polymer ?
#
loop_
_entity_poly.entity_id
_entity_poly.type
_entity_poly.pdbx_seq_one_letter_code
_entity_poly.pdbx_strand_id
1 'polypeptide(L)'
;MARDKIALIGSGQIGGTLAHLIGLKELGDVVMFDIAEGVPQGKSLDIAQSSPVDGFDAHFTGANSYEALDNAKVCIVTAGVPRKPGMSRDDLLSINLKVMEQVGAGIKKYAPDAFVICITNPLDAMVWALQKASGMPHKKVVGMAGVLDSSRFRYFLADEFNVSVEDVTAFVLGGHGDTMEIGRAHV
;
A
#
# COMPACT_ATOMS: atom_id res chain seq x y z
N MET A 1 -20.46 10.63 12.69
CA MET A 1 -19.16 10.46 13.38
C MET A 1 -18.08 10.67 12.33
N ALA A 2 -16.97 11.32 12.68
CA ALA A 2 -15.85 11.43 11.73
C ALA A 2 -15.26 10.04 11.48
N ARG A 3 -15.05 9.69 10.21
CA ARG A 3 -14.37 8.45 9.81
C ARG A 3 -12.86 8.57 10.10
N ASP A 4 -12.20 7.46 10.35
CA ASP A 4 -10.75 7.44 10.48
C ASP A 4 -10.08 7.80 9.15
N LYS A 5 -9.01 8.58 9.20
CA LYS A 5 -8.26 9.00 8.01
C LYS A 5 -7.24 7.91 7.63
N ILE A 6 -7.28 7.50 6.36
CA ILE A 6 -6.33 6.58 5.73
C ILE A 6 -5.54 7.37 4.67
N ALA A 7 -4.24 7.45 4.85
CA ALA A 7 -3.34 8.13 3.93
C ALA A 7 -2.67 7.14 2.97
N LEU A 8 -2.83 7.36 1.68
CA LEU A 8 -2.16 6.62 0.61
C LEU A 8 -1.00 7.46 0.10
N ILE A 9 0.21 7.00 0.36
CA ILE A 9 1.45 7.68 -0.02
C ILE A 9 1.97 7.05 -1.31
N GLY A 10 1.73 7.73 -2.42
CA GLY A 10 1.86 7.25 -3.79
C GLY A 10 0.49 7.10 -4.45
N SER A 11 0.21 7.95 -5.44
CA SER A 11 -1.08 7.95 -6.19
C SER A 11 -0.96 7.29 -7.55
N GLY A 12 -0.07 6.30 -7.69
CA GLY A 12 0.09 5.47 -8.88
C GLY A 12 -1.10 4.51 -9.09
N GLN A 13 -0.87 3.40 -9.81
CA GLN A 13 -1.92 2.41 -10.07
C GLN A 13 -2.41 1.75 -8.78
N ILE A 14 -1.48 1.27 -7.95
CA ILE A 14 -1.83 0.60 -6.68
C ILE A 14 -2.55 1.57 -5.75
N GLY A 15 -2.01 2.80 -5.57
CA GLY A 15 -2.63 3.80 -4.71
C GLY A 15 -4.05 4.18 -5.14
N GLY A 16 -4.28 4.37 -6.45
CA GLY A 16 -5.61 4.65 -6.98
C GLY A 16 -6.60 3.50 -6.77
N THR A 17 -6.18 2.27 -7.05
CA THR A 17 -7.01 1.07 -6.82
C THR A 17 -7.35 0.89 -5.33
N LEU A 18 -6.38 1.08 -4.44
CA LEU A 18 -6.61 1.02 -3.00
C LEU A 18 -7.58 2.10 -2.53
N ALA A 19 -7.42 3.33 -3.02
CA ALA A 19 -8.33 4.43 -2.70
C ALA A 19 -9.79 4.07 -3.02
N HIS A 20 -10.04 3.56 -4.22
CA HIS A 20 -11.38 3.15 -4.63
C HIS A 20 -11.93 2.01 -3.76
N LEU A 21 -11.13 0.96 -3.50
CA LEU A 21 -11.54 -0.16 -2.64
C LEU A 21 -11.81 0.27 -1.19
N ILE A 22 -11.05 1.21 -0.66
CA ILE A 22 -11.27 1.78 0.68
C ILE A 22 -12.62 2.51 0.72
N GLY A 23 -12.91 3.30 -0.32
CA GLY A 23 -14.20 3.96 -0.47
C GLY A 23 -15.37 2.99 -0.54
N LEU A 24 -15.33 2.03 -1.46
CA LEU A 24 -16.37 1.01 -1.63
C LEU A 24 -16.66 0.21 -0.36
N LYS A 25 -15.64 -0.02 0.46
CA LYS A 25 -15.76 -0.74 1.74
C LYS A 25 -16.00 0.19 2.93
N GLU A 26 -16.07 1.50 2.72
CA GLU A 26 -16.25 2.53 3.73
C GLU A 26 -15.30 2.40 4.95
N LEU A 27 -14.04 2.00 4.70
CA LEU A 27 -13.06 1.76 5.76
C LEU A 27 -12.59 3.05 6.44
N GLY A 28 -12.70 4.19 5.78
CA GLY A 28 -12.28 5.50 6.29
C GLY A 28 -12.30 6.56 5.20
N ASP A 29 -12.00 7.81 5.59
CA ASP A 29 -11.76 8.91 4.66
C ASP A 29 -10.34 8.81 4.09
N VAL A 30 -10.18 9.06 2.81
CA VAL A 30 -8.94 8.83 2.07
C VAL A 30 -8.22 10.13 1.76
N VAL A 31 -6.94 10.19 2.12
CA VAL A 31 -6.01 11.20 1.62
C VAL A 31 -5.04 10.52 0.65
N MET A 32 -5.04 10.95 -0.59
CA MET A 32 -4.06 10.53 -1.60
C MET A 32 -2.94 11.56 -1.67
N PHE A 33 -1.71 11.13 -1.42
CA PHE A 33 -0.51 11.96 -1.51
C PHE A 33 0.37 11.50 -2.68
N ASP A 34 0.86 12.43 -3.48
CA ASP A 34 1.91 12.19 -4.47
C ASP A 34 2.73 13.46 -4.69
N ILE A 35 3.98 13.31 -5.12
CA ILE A 35 4.84 14.43 -5.51
C ILE A 35 4.48 15.01 -6.88
N ALA A 36 3.78 14.23 -7.72
CA ALA A 36 3.32 14.67 -9.03
C ALA A 36 2.08 15.56 -8.88
N GLU A 37 2.23 16.85 -9.19
CA GLU A 37 1.15 17.83 -9.10
C GLU A 37 -0.05 17.43 -9.98
N GLY A 38 -1.24 17.63 -9.44
CA GLY A 38 -2.51 17.33 -10.11
C GLY A 38 -2.91 15.84 -10.09
N VAL A 39 -1.97 14.91 -9.97
CA VAL A 39 -2.27 13.48 -10.01
C VAL A 39 -3.13 13.02 -8.82
N PRO A 40 -2.76 13.29 -7.55
CA PRO A 40 -3.58 12.89 -6.43
C PRO A 40 -4.93 13.61 -6.39
N GLN A 41 -4.98 14.88 -6.80
CA GLN A 41 -6.22 15.67 -6.84
C GLN A 41 -7.17 15.11 -7.90
N GLY A 42 -6.69 14.88 -9.12
CA GLY A 42 -7.49 14.34 -10.22
C GLY A 42 -8.06 12.96 -9.89
N LYS A 43 -7.23 12.05 -9.38
CA LYS A 43 -7.69 10.70 -8.97
C LYS A 43 -8.68 10.73 -7.81
N SER A 44 -8.44 11.56 -6.81
CA SER A 44 -9.36 11.71 -5.68
C SER A 44 -10.73 12.20 -6.14
N LEU A 45 -10.75 13.18 -7.04
CA LEU A 45 -11.99 13.71 -7.61
C LEU A 45 -12.73 12.66 -8.45
N ASP A 46 -12.01 11.95 -9.32
CA ASP A 46 -12.55 10.90 -10.18
C ASP A 46 -13.21 9.79 -9.35
N ILE A 47 -12.53 9.30 -8.31
CA ILE A 47 -13.08 8.29 -7.42
C ILE A 47 -14.28 8.84 -6.63
N ALA A 48 -14.19 10.07 -6.10
CA ALA A 48 -15.30 10.68 -5.36
C ALA A 48 -16.57 10.79 -6.22
N GLN A 49 -16.42 11.04 -7.52
CA GLN A 49 -17.54 11.12 -8.46
C GLN A 49 -18.22 9.77 -8.73
N SER A 50 -17.60 8.64 -8.43
CA SER A 50 -18.24 7.32 -8.52
C SER A 50 -19.19 7.06 -7.32
N SER A 51 -19.03 7.78 -6.22
CA SER A 51 -19.78 7.53 -4.98
C SER A 51 -21.30 7.52 -5.13
N PRO A 52 -21.95 8.39 -5.94
CA PRO A 52 -23.41 8.33 -6.11
C PRO A 52 -23.89 7.07 -6.86
N VAL A 53 -23.01 6.45 -7.65
CA VAL A 53 -23.31 5.22 -8.41
C VAL A 53 -23.06 3.99 -7.55
N ASP A 54 -21.93 3.99 -6.84
CA ASP A 54 -21.45 2.84 -6.06
C ASP A 54 -21.99 2.80 -4.64
N GLY A 55 -22.58 3.89 -4.16
CA GLY A 55 -23.30 3.95 -2.87
C GLY A 55 -22.38 4.03 -1.65
N PHE A 56 -21.32 4.83 -1.68
CA PHE A 56 -20.45 5.09 -0.52
C PHE A 56 -20.31 6.59 -0.21
N ASP A 57 -20.00 6.93 1.05
CA ASP A 57 -19.89 8.31 1.56
C ASP A 57 -18.47 8.67 2.04
N ALA A 58 -17.47 7.86 1.77
CA ALA A 58 -16.10 8.17 2.13
C ALA A 58 -15.62 9.46 1.44
N HIS A 59 -14.93 10.33 2.19
CA HIS A 59 -14.36 11.56 1.64
C HIS A 59 -12.97 11.31 1.04
N PHE A 60 -12.69 11.95 -0.11
CA PHE A 60 -11.41 11.83 -0.81
C PHE A 60 -10.73 13.18 -0.95
N THR A 61 -9.46 13.25 -0.62
CA THR A 61 -8.63 14.45 -0.76
C THR A 61 -7.31 14.11 -1.44
N GLY A 62 -6.93 14.86 -2.46
CA GLY A 62 -5.61 14.77 -3.10
C GLY A 62 -4.69 15.88 -2.62
N ALA A 63 -3.42 15.55 -2.33
CA ALA A 63 -2.44 16.51 -1.84
C ALA A 63 -1.02 16.25 -2.35
N ASN A 64 -0.21 17.31 -2.43
CA ASN A 64 1.22 17.24 -2.73
C ASN A 64 2.10 17.64 -1.54
N SER A 65 1.50 17.87 -0.37
CA SER A 65 2.20 18.17 0.89
C SER A 65 1.94 17.08 1.93
N TYR A 66 2.97 16.67 2.65
CA TYR A 66 2.88 15.73 3.77
C TYR A 66 1.98 16.21 4.93
N GLU A 67 1.68 17.50 5.00
CA GLU A 67 0.75 18.07 5.99
C GLU A 67 -0.64 17.43 5.90
N ALA A 68 -1.04 16.97 4.73
CA ALA A 68 -2.32 16.29 4.52
C ALA A 68 -2.43 14.96 5.30
N LEU A 69 -1.29 14.37 5.69
CA LEU A 69 -1.23 13.15 6.50
C LEU A 69 -1.59 13.40 7.98
N ASP A 70 -1.72 14.65 8.40
CA ASP A 70 -2.02 14.97 9.80
C ASP A 70 -3.22 14.18 10.33
N ASN A 71 -3.03 13.57 11.52
CA ASN A 71 -4.02 12.71 12.17
C ASN A 71 -4.43 11.43 11.40
N ALA A 72 -3.68 10.99 10.38
CA ALA A 72 -3.93 9.70 9.75
C ALA A 72 -3.76 8.54 10.74
N LYS A 73 -4.72 7.63 10.75
CA LYS A 73 -4.67 6.40 11.55
C LYS A 73 -3.87 5.30 10.87
N VAL A 74 -3.95 5.27 9.56
CA VAL A 74 -3.21 4.31 8.72
C VAL A 74 -2.52 5.06 7.60
N CYS A 75 -1.25 4.75 7.36
CA CYS A 75 -0.49 5.19 6.20
C CYS A 75 -0.12 3.96 5.35
N ILE A 76 -0.55 3.93 4.09
CA ILE A 76 -0.20 2.87 3.14
C ILE A 76 0.79 3.45 2.14
N VAL A 77 2.01 2.92 2.12
CA VAL A 77 3.11 3.43 1.30
C VAL A 77 3.27 2.58 0.05
N THR A 78 2.89 3.17 -1.08
CA THR A 78 3.08 2.60 -2.42
C THR A 78 4.05 3.44 -3.26
N ALA A 79 4.55 4.55 -2.68
CA ALA A 79 5.50 5.45 -3.33
C ALA A 79 6.81 4.73 -3.63
N GLY A 80 7.30 4.88 -4.85
CA GLY A 80 8.54 4.29 -5.32
C GLY A 80 8.58 4.19 -6.83
N VAL A 81 9.75 3.95 -7.36
CA VAL A 81 9.95 3.77 -8.80
C VAL A 81 9.82 2.28 -9.12
N PRO A 82 9.00 1.89 -10.12
CA PRO A 82 8.95 0.52 -10.58
C PRO A 82 10.24 0.16 -11.33
N ARG A 83 10.61 -1.12 -11.32
CA ARG A 83 11.76 -1.60 -12.06
C ARG A 83 11.56 -1.35 -13.57
N LYS A 84 12.54 -0.70 -14.20
CA LYS A 84 12.55 -0.46 -15.63
C LYS A 84 13.52 -1.43 -16.33
N PRO A 85 13.31 -1.72 -17.63
CA PRO A 85 14.28 -2.48 -18.42
C PRO A 85 15.70 -1.86 -18.31
N GLY A 86 16.71 -2.70 -18.08
CA GLY A 86 18.10 -2.28 -17.91
C GLY A 86 18.48 -1.82 -16.50
N MET A 87 17.54 -1.71 -15.57
CA MET A 87 17.81 -1.34 -14.17
C MET A 87 18.21 -2.58 -13.36
N SER A 88 19.33 -2.49 -12.65
CA SER A 88 19.74 -3.51 -11.69
C SER A 88 18.88 -3.52 -10.42
N ARG A 89 18.98 -4.57 -9.59
CA ARG A 89 18.34 -4.59 -8.26
C ARG A 89 18.91 -3.51 -7.34
N ASP A 90 20.23 -3.26 -7.42
CA ASP A 90 20.92 -2.27 -6.58
C ASP A 90 20.55 -0.83 -6.96
N ASP A 91 20.34 -0.56 -8.26
CA ASP A 91 19.83 0.74 -8.70
C ASP A 91 18.45 1.00 -8.14
N LEU A 92 17.56 0.03 -8.24
CA LEU A 92 16.19 0.14 -7.71
C LEU A 92 16.19 0.33 -6.19
N LEU A 93 17.04 -0.44 -5.48
CA LEU A 93 17.21 -0.33 -4.04
C LEU A 93 17.66 1.09 -3.66
N SER A 94 18.69 1.60 -4.32
CA SER A 94 19.26 2.93 -4.03
C SER A 94 18.27 4.07 -4.25
N ILE A 95 17.46 3.98 -5.31
CA ILE A 95 16.45 4.99 -5.61
C ILE A 95 15.32 4.93 -4.57
N ASN A 96 14.77 3.76 -4.33
CA ASN A 96 13.64 3.61 -3.43
C ASN A 96 14.01 3.82 -1.95
N LEU A 97 15.28 3.60 -1.58
CA LEU A 97 15.78 3.95 -0.25
C LEU A 97 15.61 5.45 0.04
N LYS A 98 16.00 6.31 -0.91
CA LYS A 98 15.80 7.77 -0.78
C LYS A 98 14.31 8.15 -0.66
N VAL A 99 13.45 7.45 -1.39
CA VAL A 99 12.00 7.65 -1.27
C VAL A 99 11.52 7.28 0.13
N MET A 100 11.98 6.14 0.69
CA MET A 100 11.61 5.72 2.04
C MET A 100 12.11 6.67 3.13
N GLU A 101 13.28 7.27 2.93
CA GLU A 101 13.82 8.31 3.84
C GLU A 101 12.89 9.53 3.87
N GLN A 102 12.46 10.02 2.71
CA GLN A 102 11.57 11.18 2.61
C GLN A 102 10.17 10.87 3.18
N VAL A 103 9.62 9.73 2.81
CA VAL A 103 8.30 9.28 3.29
C VAL A 103 8.33 9.05 4.80
N GLY A 104 9.38 8.40 5.32
CA GLY A 104 9.55 8.17 6.75
C GLY A 104 9.64 9.47 7.55
N ALA A 105 10.37 10.46 7.05
CA ALA A 105 10.44 11.79 7.66
C ALA A 105 9.07 12.50 7.66
N GLY A 106 8.31 12.40 6.58
CA GLY A 106 6.96 12.93 6.47
C GLY A 106 5.99 12.28 7.47
N ILE A 107 5.97 10.95 7.55
CA ILE A 107 5.15 10.20 8.50
C ILE A 107 5.52 10.57 9.94
N LYS A 108 6.82 10.59 10.26
CA LYS A 108 7.32 10.97 11.59
C LYS A 108 6.80 12.33 12.05
N LYS A 109 6.74 13.28 11.12
CA LYS A 109 6.35 14.67 11.43
C LYS A 109 4.84 14.84 11.56
N TYR A 110 4.05 14.24 10.67
CA TYR A 110 2.64 14.54 10.52
C TYR A 110 1.69 13.42 10.96
N ALA A 111 2.16 12.16 11.01
CA ALA A 111 1.36 11.01 11.41
C ALA A 111 2.14 10.03 12.31
N PRO A 112 2.75 10.50 13.42
CA PRO A 112 3.65 9.68 14.26
C PRO A 112 2.93 8.50 14.94
N ASP A 113 1.62 8.59 15.10
CA ASP A 113 0.80 7.55 15.73
C ASP A 113 0.17 6.57 14.78
N ALA A 114 0.31 6.78 13.48
CA ALA A 114 -0.28 5.92 12.44
C ALA A 114 0.23 4.48 12.50
N PHE A 115 -0.58 3.55 11.99
CA PHE A 115 -0.11 2.23 11.58
C PHE A 115 0.36 2.31 10.12
N VAL A 116 1.55 1.81 9.83
CA VAL A 116 2.17 1.96 8.51
C VAL A 116 2.27 0.61 7.81
N ILE A 117 1.73 0.55 6.58
CA ILE A 117 1.81 -0.61 5.69
C ILE A 117 2.65 -0.23 4.48
N CYS A 118 3.80 -0.85 4.32
CA CYS A 118 4.68 -0.66 3.16
C CYS A 118 4.40 -1.69 2.08
N ILE A 119 4.30 -1.22 0.82
CA ILE A 119 4.10 -2.08 -0.37
C ILE A 119 5.25 -1.90 -1.36
N THR A 120 6.07 -0.88 -1.18
CA THR A 120 7.17 -0.52 -2.09
C THR A 120 8.23 -1.62 -2.15
N ASN A 121 8.65 -1.94 -3.37
CA ASN A 121 9.69 -2.95 -3.64
C ASN A 121 11.11 -2.34 -3.76
N PRO A 122 12.16 -3.11 -3.40
CA PRO A 122 12.16 -4.46 -2.81
C PRO A 122 11.66 -4.45 -1.37
N LEU A 123 10.58 -5.20 -1.09
CA LEU A 123 9.74 -4.98 0.09
C LEU A 123 10.50 -5.05 1.41
N ASP A 124 11.22 -6.15 1.67
CA ASP A 124 11.85 -6.38 2.98
C ASP A 124 12.84 -5.27 3.34
N ALA A 125 13.63 -4.81 2.35
CA ALA A 125 14.55 -3.70 2.52
C ALA A 125 13.82 -2.37 2.73
N MET A 126 12.74 -2.13 1.98
CA MET A 126 11.98 -0.87 2.08
C MET A 126 11.20 -0.75 3.39
N VAL A 127 10.64 -1.83 3.91
CA VAL A 127 10.01 -1.86 5.24
C VAL A 127 11.02 -1.52 6.32
N TRP A 128 12.20 -2.13 6.27
CA TRP A 128 13.28 -1.84 7.22
C TRP A 128 13.73 -0.37 7.14
N ALA A 129 13.97 0.14 5.93
CA ALA A 129 14.38 1.52 5.71
C ALA A 129 13.32 2.52 6.21
N LEU A 130 12.06 2.27 5.88
CA LEU A 130 10.93 3.10 6.31
C LEU A 130 10.78 3.11 7.84
N GLN A 131 10.92 1.96 8.49
CA GLN A 131 10.88 1.86 9.95
C GLN A 131 12.02 2.67 10.59
N LYS A 132 13.24 2.59 10.03
CA LYS A 132 14.39 3.38 10.50
C LYS A 132 14.19 4.89 10.29
N ALA A 133 13.75 5.29 9.11
CA ALA A 133 13.55 6.70 8.77
C ALA A 133 12.43 7.35 9.59
N SER A 134 11.33 6.64 9.79
CA SER A 134 10.21 7.14 10.59
C SER A 134 10.49 7.12 12.09
N GLY A 135 11.40 6.27 12.56
CA GLY A 135 11.68 6.09 14.00
C GLY A 135 10.51 5.46 14.76
N MET A 136 9.54 4.89 14.06
CA MET A 136 8.35 4.29 14.68
C MET A 136 8.67 2.92 15.31
N PRO A 137 7.90 2.50 16.32
CA PRO A 137 8.04 1.17 16.90
C PRO A 137 7.87 0.07 15.83
N HIS A 138 8.66 -0.98 15.89
CA HIS A 138 8.63 -2.11 14.95
C HIS A 138 7.21 -2.67 14.70
N LYS A 139 6.41 -2.80 15.75
CA LYS A 139 5.04 -3.30 15.68
C LYS A 139 4.05 -2.39 14.92
N LYS A 140 4.45 -1.16 14.59
CA LYS A 140 3.62 -0.20 13.85
C LYS A 140 4.00 -0.08 12.36
N VAL A 141 5.07 -0.72 11.92
CA VAL A 141 5.52 -0.68 10.52
C VAL A 141 5.62 -2.11 9.99
N VAL A 142 4.77 -2.43 9.02
CA VAL A 142 4.69 -3.78 8.43
C VAL A 142 4.80 -3.72 6.92
N GLY A 143 5.23 -4.82 6.31
CA GLY A 143 5.18 -5.04 4.86
C GLY A 143 3.95 -5.85 4.48
N MET A 144 3.34 -5.53 3.34
CA MET A 144 2.30 -6.35 2.74
C MET A 144 2.89 -7.14 1.57
N ALA A 145 3.02 -8.44 1.75
CA ALA A 145 3.47 -9.38 0.72
C ALA A 145 2.76 -10.73 0.81
N GLY A 146 2.82 -11.38 1.97
CA GLY A 146 2.28 -12.72 2.15
C GLY A 146 0.79 -12.84 1.83
N VAL A 147 0.00 -11.80 2.05
CA VAL A 147 -1.42 -11.76 1.63
C VAL A 147 -1.54 -11.87 0.11
N LEU A 148 -0.73 -11.10 -0.65
CA LEU A 148 -0.73 -11.14 -2.10
C LEU A 148 -0.23 -12.49 -2.62
N ASP A 149 0.89 -12.99 -2.09
CA ASP A 149 1.52 -14.23 -2.55
C ASP A 149 0.62 -15.44 -2.24
N SER A 150 0.00 -15.47 -1.05
CA SER A 150 -1.00 -16.48 -0.69
C SER A 150 -2.23 -16.41 -1.58
N SER A 151 -2.72 -15.21 -1.91
CA SER A 151 -3.87 -15.03 -2.80
C SER A 151 -3.58 -15.52 -4.22
N ARG A 152 -2.39 -15.25 -4.74
CA ARG A 152 -1.94 -15.78 -6.04
C ARG A 152 -1.87 -17.30 -6.04
N PHE A 153 -1.28 -17.87 -5.00
CA PHE A 153 -1.17 -19.31 -4.85
C PHE A 153 -2.56 -19.98 -4.79
N ARG A 154 -3.47 -19.45 -3.99
CA ARG A 154 -4.85 -19.92 -3.91
C ARG A 154 -5.58 -19.82 -5.25
N TYR A 155 -5.40 -18.72 -5.96
CA TYR A 155 -6.02 -18.52 -7.28
C TYR A 155 -5.57 -19.59 -8.27
N PHE A 156 -4.25 -19.82 -8.40
CA PHE A 156 -3.72 -20.81 -9.34
C PHE A 156 -4.06 -22.25 -8.96
N LEU A 157 -4.16 -22.57 -7.67
CA LEU A 157 -4.66 -23.87 -7.24
C LEU A 157 -6.13 -24.07 -7.59
N ALA A 158 -6.97 -23.06 -7.37
CA ALA A 158 -8.38 -23.12 -7.72
C ALA A 158 -8.58 -23.31 -9.23
N ASP A 159 -7.80 -22.61 -10.06
CA ASP A 159 -7.80 -22.73 -11.50
C ASP A 159 -7.36 -24.14 -11.95
N GLU A 160 -6.23 -24.64 -11.43
CA GLU A 160 -5.70 -25.97 -11.76
C GLU A 160 -6.66 -27.12 -11.39
N PHE A 161 -7.32 -27.02 -10.24
CA PHE A 161 -8.26 -28.03 -9.75
C PHE A 161 -9.71 -27.78 -10.19
N ASN A 162 -9.96 -26.69 -10.91
CA ASN A 162 -11.31 -26.27 -11.35
C ASN A 162 -12.33 -26.23 -10.19
N VAL A 163 -11.95 -25.58 -9.09
CA VAL A 163 -12.79 -25.36 -7.90
C VAL A 163 -12.94 -23.87 -7.59
N SER A 164 -13.85 -23.51 -6.69
CA SER A 164 -13.95 -22.13 -6.21
C SER A 164 -12.72 -21.72 -5.42
N VAL A 165 -12.27 -20.46 -5.57
CA VAL A 165 -11.21 -19.89 -4.73
C VAL A 165 -11.59 -19.85 -3.24
N GLU A 166 -12.88 -19.91 -2.92
CA GLU A 166 -13.40 -19.96 -1.56
C GLU A 166 -13.15 -21.32 -0.89
N ASP A 167 -13.05 -22.39 -1.69
CA ASP A 167 -12.79 -23.74 -1.23
C ASP A 167 -11.29 -24.02 -1.01
N VAL A 168 -10.39 -23.10 -1.45
CA VAL A 168 -8.94 -23.27 -1.33
C VAL A 168 -8.41 -22.48 -0.15
N THR A 169 -7.79 -23.17 0.79
CA THR A 169 -7.01 -22.58 1.89
C THR A 169 -5.54 -22.89 1.69
N ALA A 170 -4.74 -21.86 1.46
CA ALA A 170 -3.30 -21.99 1.28
C ALA A 170 -2.59 -20.70 1.69
N PHE A 171 -1.33 -20.78 2.05
CA PHE A 171 -0.52 -19.61 2.40
C PHE A 171 0.93 -19.78 2.00
N VAL A 172 1.57 -18.65 1.78
CA VAL A 172 2.98 -18.50 1.44
C VAL A 172 3.65 -17.71 2.55
N LEU A 173 4.82 -18.13 2.97
CA LEU A 173 5.63 -17.57 4.03
C LEU A 173 7.03 -17.16 3.51
N GLY A 174 7.88 -16.67 4.39
CA GLY A 174 9.26 -16.28 4.07
C GLY A 174 9.38 -14.86 3.51
N GLY A 175 10.51 -14.55 2.91
CA GLY A 175 10.78 -13.24 2.30
C GLY A 175 9.99 -13.06 0.99
N HIS A 176 9.72 -11.80 0.64
CA HIS A 176 9.07 -11.49 -0.63
C HIS A 176 10.07 -11.48 -1.79
N GLY A 177 10.40 -12.66 -2.32
CA GLY A 177 11.39 -12.85 -3.39
C GLY A 177 11.90 -14.28 -3.47
N ASP A 178 13.20 -14.43 -3.71
CA ASP A 178 13.85 -15.74 -3.93
C ASP A 178 13.87 -16.63 -2.67
N THR A 179 13.55 -16.07 -1.50
CA THR A 179 13.43 -16.78 -0.21
C THR A 179 11.99 -17.06 0.21
N MET A 180 11.08 -16.98 -0.74
CA MET A 180 9.67 -17.30 -0.53
C MET A 180 9.50 -18.81 -0.30
N GLU A 181 8.72 -19.17 0.71
CA GLU A 181 8.36 -20.55 1.01
C GLU A 181 6.88 -20.79 0.79
N ILE A 182 6.55 -21.76 -0.05
CA ILE A 182 5.18 -22.19 -0.29
C ILE A 182 4.77 -23.10 0.87
N GLY A 183 3.78 -22.69 1.65
CA GLY A 183 3.22 -23.45 2.75
C GLY A 183 2.26 -24.55 2.28
N ARG A 184 1.51 -25.12 3.23
CA ARG A 184 0.50 -26.14 2.96
C ARG A 184 -0.73 -25.53 2.27
N ALA A 185 -1.34 -26.31 1.37
CA ALA A 185 -2.63 -26.02 0.78
C ALA A 185 -3.64 -27.12 1.14
N HIS A 186 -4.89 -26.72 1.30
CA HIS A 186 -6.06 -27.60 1.35
C HIS A 186 -7.06 -27.17 0.29
N VAL A 187 -7.60 -28.13 -0.43
CA VAL A 187 -8.60 -27.95 -1.50
C VAL A 187 -9.83 -28.77 -1.12
#